data_1ca986270027c765e78dc318ba2b9722
#
_entry.id   1ca986270027c765e78dc318ba2b9722
#
_cell.length_a   1.000
_cell.length_b   1.000
_cell.length_c   1.000
_cell.angle_alpha   90.00
_cell.angle_beta   90.00
_cell.angle_gamma   90.00
#
_symmetry.space_group_name_H-M   'P 1'
#
loop_
_entity.id
_entity.type
_entity.pdbx_description
1 polymer ?
#
loop_
_entity_poly.entity_id
_entity_poly.type
_entity_poly.pdbx_seq_one_letter_code
_entity_poly.pdbx_strand_id
1 'polypeptide(L)'
;LFNKTTGETRAQSKELFTTLSTTTRRIIINQESALIADTVGFISKLPAYMIDAFKSTLEELTYSDIIILVIDISDSQLELKKKFASCMRTLDELGVKKEKIIYTLNKSDLMKKDQINYKKELLNLIENEKVVLVSSKTGENIKELKELIQNIIINQNPHKYKKNEVEGVAKTFGN
;
A
#
# COMPACT_ATOMS: atom_id res chain seq x y z
N LEU A 1 2.06 6.03 -7.38
CA LEU A 1 1.83 4.61 -7.16
C LEU A 1 0.46 4.18 -7.69
N PHE A 2 -0.64 4.82 -7.28
CA PHE A 2 -2.00 4.49 -7.69
C PHE A 2 -2.12 4.29 -9.22
N ASN A 3 -1.69 5.26 -10.03
CA ASN A 3 -1.71 5.17 -11.50
C ASN A 3 -0.98 3.93 -12.04
N LYS A 4 0.19 3.60 -11.47
CA LYS A 4 0.96 2.42 -11.91
C LYS A 4 0.31 1.10 -11.49
N THR A 5 -0.42 1.10 -10.38
CA THR A 5 -1.12 -0.09 -9.89
C THR A 5 -2.42 -0.33 -10.66
N THR A 6 -3.17 0.74 -10.96
CA THR A 6 -4.47 0.68 -11.66
C THR A 6 -4.35 0.68 -13.19
N GLY A 7 -3.21 1.13 -13.75
CA GLY A 7 -3.04 1.35 -15.19
C GLY A 7 -3.66 2.65 -15.71
N GLU A 8 -4.13 3.53 -14.82
CA GLU A 8 -4.71 4.83 -15.18
C GLU A 8 -3.63 5.91 -15.36
N THR A 9 -3.96 6.95 -16.14
CA THR A 9 -3.12 8.15 -16.30
C THR A 9 -3.87 9.33 -15.67
N ARG A 10 -3.66 9.60 -14.40
CA ARG A 10 -4.23 10.77 -13.71
C ARG A 10 -3.20 11.87 -13.59
N ALA A 11 -3.67 13.11 -13.57
CA ALA A 11 -2.84 14.27 -13.27
C ALA A 11 -2.15 14.06 -11.90
N GLN A 12 -0.84 14.24 -11.90
CA GLN A 12 -0.03 14.21 -10.69
C GLN A 12 0.22 15.67 -10.30
N SER A 13 -0.25 16.07 -9.11
CA SER A 13 0.08 17.39 -8.57
C SER A 13 1.15 17.25 -7.50
N LYS A 14 1.99 18.29 -7.41
CA LYS A 14 2.92 18.49 -6.28
C LYS A 14 2.25 19.20 -5.11
N GLU A 15 1.02 19.62 -5.29
CA GLU A 15 0.27 20.33 -4.24
C GLU A 15 -0.18 19.36 -3.13
N LEU A 16 -0.12 19.89 -1.91
CA LEU A 16 -0.64 19.21 -0.74
C LEU A 16 -2.17 19.13 -0.85
N PHE A 17 -2.78 18.00 -0.46
CA PHE A 17 -4.24 17.79 -0.48
C PHE A 17 -4.87 17.70 -1.87
N THR A 18 -4.17 17.14 -2.85
CA THR A 18 -4.70 16.96 -4.22
C THR A 18 -5.93 16.05 -4.25
N THR A 19 -6.07 15.16 -3.28
CA THR A 19 -7.21 14.25 -3.12
C THR A 19 -8.00 14.63 -1.88
N LEU A 20 -9.09 15.38 -2.04
CA LEU A 20 -10.02 15.74 -0.96
C LEU A 20 -11.11 14.69 -0.74
N SER A 21 -11.31 13.79 -1.71
CA SER A 21 -12.29 12.70 -1.66
C SER A 21 -11.62 11.38 -2.03
N THR A 22 -11.97 10.32 -1.32
CA THR A 22 -11.51 8.97 -1.62
C THR A 22 -11.86 8.60 -3.06
N THR A 23 -10.87 8.15 -3.81
CA THR A 23 -11.09 7.63 -5.15
C THR A 23 -10.93 6.13 -5.17
N THR A 24 -12.03 5.42 -5.36
CA THR A 24 -12.05 3.96 -5.42
C THR A 24 -12.06 3.46 -6.86
N ARG A 25 -11.27 2.41 -7.15
CA ARG A 25 -11.20 1.73 -8.44
C ARG A 25 -11.19 0.23 -8.26
N ARG A 26 -11.88 -0.45 -9.17
CA ARG A 26 -11.74 -1.89 -9.32
C ARG A 26 -10.47 -2.19 -10.11
N ILE A 27 -9.65 -3.07 -9.59
CA ILE A 27 -8.46 -3.60 -10.26
C ILE A 27 -8.55 -5.12 -10.32
N ILE A 28 -7.83 -5.70 -11.29
CA ILE A 28 -7.67 -7.14 -11.41
C ILE A 28 -6.20 -7.45 -11.12
N ILE A 29 -5.96 -8.28 -10.14
CA ILE A 29 -4.63 -8.78 -9.79
C ILE A 29 -4.65 -10.29 -10.01
N ASN A 30 -4.00 -10.76 -11.08
CA ASN A 30 -3.92 -12.18 -11.44
C ASN A 30 -5.28 -12.92 -11.38
N GLN A 31 -6.30 -12.37 -12.07
CA GLN A 31 -7.68 -12.85 -12.17
C GLN A 31 -8.58 -12.54 -10.94
N GLU A 32 -8.04 -12.00 -9.87
CA GLU A 32 -8.81 -11.58 -8.70
C GLU A 32 -9.21 -10.11 -8.76
N SER A 33 -10.48 -9.84 -8.44
CA SER A 33 -11.02 -8.49 -8.39
C SER A 33 -10.80 -7.90 -7.01
N ALA A 34 -10.16 -6.74 -6.94
CA ALA A 34 -10.00 -5.97 -5.72
C ALA A 34 -10.44 -4.52 -5.93
N LEU A 35 -10.83 -3.85 -4.86
CA LEU A 35 -11.04 -2.40 -4.84
C LEU A 35 -9.79 -1.74 -4.24
N ILE A 36 -9.21 -0.80 -4.97
CA ILE A 36 -8.16 0.05 -4.45
C ILE A 36 -8.70 1.47 -4.26
N ALA A 37 -8.53 2.01 -3.08
CA ALA A 37 -8.92 3.37 -2.74
C ALA A 37 -7.67 4.23 -2.52
N ASP A 38 -7.61 5.38 -3.20
CA ASP A 38 -6.61 6.41 -2.96
C ASP A 38 -7.16 7.38 -1.93
N THR A 39 -6.51 7.46 -0.79
CA THR A 39 -6.93 8.29 0.34
C THR A 39 -6.15 9.60 0.38
N VAL A 40 -6.59 10.53 1.20
CA VAL A 40 -5.84 11.76 1.48
C VAL A 40 -4.46 11.42 2.03
N GLY A 41 -3.41 12.03 1.47
CA GLY A 41 -2.03 11.79 1.92
C GLY A 41 -1.82 12.14 3.39
N PHE A 42 -1.23 11.25 4.14
CA PHE A 42 -0.80 11.51 5.52
C PHE A 42 0.28 12.58 5.53
N ILE A 43 -0.06 13.76 6.02
CA ILE A 43 0.88 14.84 6.17
C ILE A 43 1.15 15.04 7.67
N SER A 44 2.42 15.07 8.03
CA SER A 44 2.92 15.25 9.40
C SER A 44 2.48 16.57 10.09
N LYS A 45 1.66 17.36 9.41
CA LYS A 45 1.13 18.66 9.87
C LYS A 45 -0.34 18.85 9.51
N LEU A 46 -1.16 17.80 9.55
CA LEU A 46 -2.60 17.99 9.48
C LEU A 46 -3.03 18.83 10.67
N PRO A 47 -3.59 20.03 10.48
CA PRO A 47 -4.17 20.81 11.57
C PRO A 47 -5.25 20.00 12.29
N ALA A 48 -5.36 20.13 13.60
CA ALA A 48 -6.31 19.36 14.41
C ALA A 48 -7.75 19.42 13.89
N TYR A 49 -8.20 20.58 13.38
CA TYR A 49 -9.53 20.74 12.79
C TYR A 49 -9.74 19.93 11.50
N MET A 50 -8.67 19.60 10.77
CA MET A 50 -8.75 18.75 9.57
C MET A 50 -8.79 17.27 9.93
N ILE A 51 -8.25 16.86 11.07
CA ILE A 51 -8.32 15.47 11.53
C ILE A 51 -9.77 15.04 11.67
N ASP A 52 -10.62 15.88 12.27
CA ASP A 52 -12.05 15.59 12.39
C ASP A 52 -12.77 15.52 11.04
N ALA A 53 -12.41 16.42 10.10
CA ALA A 53 -12.96 16.41 8.74
C ALA A 53 -12.57 15.14 7.95
N PHE A 54 -11.38 14.58 8.20
CA PHE A 54 -10.90 13.36 7.54
C PHE A 54 -11.17 12.09 8.32
N LYS A 55 -11.70 12.20 9.54
CA LYS A 55 -11.95 11.05 10.41
C LYS A 55 -12.79 9.98 9.71
N SER A 56 -13.89 10.36 9.06
CA SER A 56 -14.73 9.44 8.32
C SER A 56 -13.99 8.73 7.17
N THR A 57 -13.14 9.47 6.45
CA THR A 57 -12.31 8.90 5.36
C THR A 57 -11.24 7.96 5.91
N LEU A 58 -10.67 8.29 7.07
CA LEU A 58 -9.68 7.45 7.74
C LEU A 58 -10.33 6.21 8.40
N GLU A 59 -11.56 6.33 8.87
CA GLU A 59 -12.33 5.19 9.38
C GLU A 59 -12.53 4.10 8.32
N GLU A 60 -12.60 4.44 7.03
CA GLU A 60 -12.64 3.45 5.94
C GLU A 60 -11.44 2.50 5.96
N LEU A 61 -10.27 2.93 6.48
CA LEU A 61 -9.08 2.09 6.61
C LEU A 61 -9.31 0.91 7.55
N THR A 62 -10.15 1.05 8.55
CA THR A 62 -10.45 -0.02 9.52
C THR A 62 -11.16 -1.20 8.85
N TYR A 63 -11.96 -0.92 7.83
CA TYR A 63 -12.74 -1.90 7.06
C TYR A 63 -11.95 -2.51 5.90
N SER A 64 -10.81 -1.92 5.52
CA SER A 64 -9.99 -2.46 4.43
C SER A 64 -9.34 -3.79 4.82
N ASP A 65 -9.19 -4.70 3.86
CA ASP A 65 -8.49 -5.98 4.06
C ASP A 65 -6.99 -5.78 4.10
N ILE A 66 -6.49 -4.82 3.30
CA ILE A 66 -5.06 -4.51 3.14
C ILE A 66 -4.90 -2.99 3.11
N ILE A 67 -3.88 -2.50 3.79
CA ILE A 67 -3.45 -1.10 3.75
C ILE A 67 -2.06 -1.04 3.13
N ILE A 68 -1.92 -0.25 2.07
CA ILE A 68 -0.63 0.01 1.44
C ILE A 68 -0.09 1.34 1.99
N LEU A 69 0.82 1.28 2.96
CA LEU A 69 1.48 2.47 3.51
C LEU A 69 2.63 2.88 2.59
N VAL A 70 2.41 3.93 1.80
CA VAL A 70 3.41 4.43 0.84
C VAL A 70 4.36 5.41 1.53
N ILE A 71 5.64 5.07 1.55
CA ILE A 71 6.70 5.80 2.25
C ILE A 71 7.68 6.35 1.22
N ASP A 72 7.91 7.66 1.22
CA ASP A 72 8.95 8.29 0.41
C ASP A 72 10.33 8.03 1.03
N ILE A 73 11.05 7.04 0.48
CA ILE A 73 12.36 6.67 1.04
C ILE A 73 13.45 7.71 0.71
N SER A 74 13.19 8.66 -0.19
CA SER A 74 14.13 9.74 -0.52
C SER A 74 14.13 10.89 0.50
N ASP A 75 13.14 10.96 1.39
CA ASP A 75 13.08 11.95 2.47
C ASP A 75 14.34 11.90 3.36
N SER A 76 14.68 13.01 3.99
CA SER A 76 15.75 13.03 5.02
C SER A 76 15.41 12.08 6.17
N GLN A 77 16.41 11.62 6.90
CA GLN A 77 16.20 10.71 8.03
C GLN A 77 15.21 11.25 9.06
N LEU A 78 15.31 12.54 9.37
CA LEU A 78 14.44 13.21 10.34
C LEU A 78 12.98 13.24 9.86
N GLU A 79 12.77 13.65 8.61
CA GLU A 79 11.42 13.72 8.01
C GLU A 79 10.81 12.33 7.85
N LEU A 80 11.61 11.35 7.41
CA LEU A 80 11.20 9.97 7.27
C LEU A 80 10.69 9.40 8.61
N LYS A 81 11.48 9.56 9.69
CA LYS A 81 11.08 9.12 11.04
C LYS A 81 9.81 9.82 11.52
N LYS A 82 9.74 11.15 11.37
CA LYS A 82 8.57 11.93 11.80
C LYS A 82 7.30 11.50 11.08
N LYS A 83 7.35 11.41 9.75
CA LYS A 83 6.21 11.02 8.93
C LYS A 83 5.78 9.59 9.25
N PHE A 84 6.72 8.66 9.32
CA PHE A 84 6.44 7.26 9.63
C PHE A 84 5.82 7.10 11.02
N ALA A 85 6.40 7.71 12.05
CA ALA A 85 5.88 7.66 13.41
C ALA A 85 4.48 8.28 13.52
N SER A 86 4.23 9.37 12.80
CA SER A 86 2.90 10.00 12.74
C SER A 86 1.87 9.06 12.10
N CYS A 87 2.20 8.46 10.95
CA CYS A 87 1.31 7.50 10.28
C CYS A 87 1.01 6.29 11.18
N MET A 88 2.04 5.70 11.77
CA MET A 88 1.86 4.51 12.63
C MET A 88 1.01 4.81 13.85
N ARG A 89 1.18 5.99 14.47
CA ARG A 89 0.34 6.42 15.59
C ARG A 89 -1.12 6.55 15.18
N THR A 90 -1.40 7.21 14.06
CA THR A 90 -2.79 7.36 13.60
C THR A 90 -3.43 6.03 13.22
N LEU A 91 -2.69 5.13 12.58
CA LEU A 91 -3.19 3.77 12.29
C LEU A 91 -3.49 2.99 13.56
N ASP A 92 -2.67 3.16 14.60
CA ASP A 92 -2.87 2.54 15.92
C ASP A 92 -4.11 3.13 16.64
N GLU A 93 -4.26 4.45 16.63
CA GLU A 93 -5.44 5.16 17.19
C GLU A 93 -6.74 4.76 16.50
N LEU A 94 -6.69 4.41 15.20
CA LEU A 94 -7.83 3.87 14.43
C LEU A 94 -8.06 2.38 14.67
N GLY A 95 -7.22 1.71 15.46
CA GLY A 95 -7.31 0.26 15.72
C GLY A 95 -6.93 -0.61 14.52
N VAL A 96 -6.16 -0.08 13.57
CA VAL A 96 -5.68 -0.84 12.41
C VAL A 96 -4.64 -1.87 12.84
N LYS A 97 -4.91 -3.13 12.52
CA LYS A 97 -3.97 -4.23 12.82
C LYS A 97 -2.75 -4.16 11.91
N LYS A 98 -1.55 -4.30 12.48
CA LYS A 98 -0.27 -4.25 11.74
C LYS A 98 -0.17 -5.32 10.66
N GLU A 99 -0.82 -6.47 10.84
CA GLU A 99 -0.85 -7.56 9.87
C GLU A 99 -1.55 -7.18 8.55
N LYS A 100 -2.36 -6.12 8.55
CA LYS A 100 -3.00 -5.59 7.33
C LYS A 100 -2.10 -4.65 6.53
N ILE A 101 -0.96 -4.20 7.08
CA ILE A 101 -0.14 -3.14 6.50
C ILE A 101 0.96 -3.73 5.62
N ILE A 102 1.00 -3.29 4.36
CA ILE A 102 2.13 -3.46 3.44
C ILE A 102 2.94 -2.15 3.44
N TYR A 103 4.19 -2.21 3.83
CA TYR A 103 5.11 -1.07 3.82
C TYR A 103 5.73 -0.93 2.42
N THR A 104 5.30 0.06 1.66
CA THR A 104 5.76 0.29 0.30
C THR A 104 6.75 1.45 0.27
N LEU A 105 8.05 1.11 0.21
CA LEU A 105 9.14 2.08 0.16
C LEU A 105 9.29 2.60 -1.27
N ASN A 106 8.70 3.75 -1.55
CA ASN A 106 8.66 4.34 -2.90
C ASN A 106 9.83 5.29 -3.16
N LYS A 107 10.10 5.55 -4.43
CA LYS A 107 11.21 6.33 -4.96
C LYS A 107 12.58 5.67 -4.80
N SER A 108 12.63 4.33 -4.93
CA SER A 108 13.85 3.53 -4.92
C SER A 108 14.89 4.00 -5.93
N ASP A 109 14.41 4.53 -7.09
CA ASP A 109 15.24 5.07 -8.16
C ASP A 109 16.13 6.25 -7.75
N LEU A 110 15.88 6.87 -6.60
CA LEU A 110 16.65 8.00 -6.07
C LEU A 110 17.69 7.58 -5.01
N MET A 111 17.79 6.28 -4.69
CA MET A 111 18.56 5.81 -3.55
C MET A 111 19.56 4.72 -3.92
N LYS A 112 20.70 4.68 -3.24
CA LYS A 112 21.66 3.56 -3.32
C LYS A 112 21.26 2.45 -2.35
N LYS A 113 21.69 1.22 -2.64
CA LYS A 113 21.34 0.02 -1.86
C LYS A 113 21.70 0.10 -0.37
N ASP A 114 22.86 0.61 -0.06
CA ASP A 114 23.34 0.82 1.31
C ASP A 114 22.47 1.83 2.08
N GLN A 115 22.06 2.92 1.42
CA GLN A 115 21.17 3.92 1.99
C GLN A 115 19.75 3.35 2.23
N ILE A 116 19.27 2.49 1.34
CA ILE A 116 17.98 1.82 1.49
C ILE A 116 17.99 0.91 2.72
N ASN A 117 19.03 0.07 2.86
CA ASN A 117 19.18 -0.82 4.00
C ASN A 117 19.22 -0.05 5.32
N TYR A 118 20.01 1.01 5.37
CA TYR A 118 20.07 1.89 6.53
C TYR A 118 18.68 2.49 6.89
N LYS A 119 17.90 2.91 5.89
CA LYS A 119 16.56 3.46 6.13
C LYS A 119 15.53 2.40 6.56
N LYS A 120 15.65 1.17 6.04
CA LYS A 120 14.87 0.04 6.55
C LYS A 120 15.14 -0.23 8.04
N GLU A 121 16.42 -0.23 8.41
CA GLU A 121 16.85 -0.37 9.81
C GLU A 121 16.31 0.77 10.68
N LEU A 122 16.44 2.01 10.21
CA LEU A 122 15.93 3.21 10.88
C LEU A 122 14.44 3.15 11.22
N LEU A 123 13.65 2.43 10.41
CA LEU A 123 12.21 2.24 10.56
C LEU A 123 11.83 0.90 11.21
N ASN A 124 12.82 0.07 11.62
CA ASN A 124 12.63 -1.28 12.13
C ASN A 124 11.86 -2.20 11.15
N LEU A 125 12.20 -2.10 9.85
CA LEU A 125 11.52 -2.83 8.77
C LEU A 125 12.40 -3.90 8.10
N ILE A 126 13.60 -4.21 8.62
CA ILE A 126 14.54 -5.14 7.97
C ILE A 126 13.96 -6.55 7.86
N GLU A 127 13.41 -7.08 8.94
CA GLU A 127 12.90 -8.46 9.02
C GLU A 127 11.40 -8.56 8.69
N ASN A 128 10.81 -7.49 8.18
CA ASN A 128 9.39 -7.49 7.89
C ASN A 128 9.14 -7.95 6.45
N GLU A 129 8.53 -9.12 6.29
CA GLU A 129 8.18 -9.75 5.00
C GLU A 129 7.14 -8.98 4.17
N LYS A 130 6.46 -8.00 4.76
CA LYS A 130 5.50 -7.12 4.04
C LYS A 130 6.11 -5.79 3.65
N VAL A 131 7.40 -5.75 3.38
CA VAL A 131 8.11 -4.57 2.89
C VAL A 131 8.48 -4.74 1.43
N VAL A 132 7.96 -3.86 0.58
CA VAL A 132 8.28 -3.83 -0.85
C VAL A 132 8.93 -2.50 -1.21
N LEU A 133 10.08 -2.59 -1.88
CA LEU A 133 10.78 -1.43 -2.42
C LEU A 133 10.32 -1.19 -3.85
N VAL A 134 9.79 0.01 -4.17
CA VAL A 134 9.24 0.32 -5.50
C VAL A 134 9.73 1.66 -6.02
N SER A 135 9.67 1.81 -7.33
CA SER A 135 9.67 3.13 -7.98
C SER A 135 8.40 3.32 -8.80
N SER A 136 7.51 4.19 -8.32
CA SER A 136 6.32 4.57 -9.10
C SER A 136 6.68 5.32 -10.37
N LYS A 137 7.88 5.89 -10.49
CA LYS A 137 8.36 6.59 -11.67
C LYS A 137 8.78 5.60 -12.75
N THR A 138 9.65 4.66 -12.44
CA THR A 138 10.19 3.68 -13.39
C THR A 138 9.27 2.48 -13.59
N GLY A 139 8.44 2.13 -12.61
CA GLY A 139 7.64 0.92 -12.57
C GLY A 139 8.35 -0.25 -11.88
N GLU A 140 9.55 -0.03 -11.35
CA GLU A 140 10.33 -1.05 -10.66
C GLU A 140 9.53 -1.67 -9.51
N ASN A 141 9.54 -3.00 -9.43
CA ASN A 141 8.91 -3.83 -8.40
C ASN A 141 7.39 -3.61 -8.19
N ILE A 142 6.68 -2.96 -9.13
CA ILE A 142 5.21 -2.85 -9.06
C ILE A 142 4.57 -4.24 -9.19
N LYS A 143 5.18 -5.14 -9.97
CA LYS A 143 4.73 -6.53 -10.11
C LYS A 143 4.86 -7.26 -8.78
N GLU A 144 6.00 -7.15 -8.11
CA GLU A 144 6.24 -7.74 -6.79
C GLU A 144 5.20 -7.25 -5.74
N LEU A 145 4.89 -5.96 -5.74
CA LEU A 145 3.83 -5.42 -4.88
C LEU A 145 2.47 -6.09 -5.17
N LYS A 146 2.11 -6.26 -6.44
CA LYS A 146 0.86 -6.92 -6.83
C LYS A 146 0.83 -8.39 -6.41
N GLU A 147 1.92 -9.10 -6.55
CA GLU A 147 2.07 -10.50 -6.13
C GLU A 147 1.93 -10.63 -4.59
N LEU A 148 2.53 -9.72 -3.83
CA LEU A 148 2.37 -9.69 -2.38
C LEU A 148 0.92 -9.45 -1.96
N ILE A 149 0.23 -8.49 -2.59
CA ILE A 149 -1.19 -8.21 -2.35
C ILE A 149 -2.02 -9.47 -2.64
N GLN A 150 -1.79 -10.12 -3.78
CA GLN A 150 -2.49 -11.36 -4.15
C GLN A 150 -2.30 -12.45 -3.11
N ASN A 151 -1.06 -12.70 -2.69
CA ASN A 151 -0.76 -13.74 -1.69
C ASN A 151 -1.50 -13.50 -0.38
N ILE A 152 -1.61 -12.25 0.05
CA ILE A 152 -2.37 -11.89 1.25
C ILE A 152 -3.87 -12.17 1.04
N ILE A 153 -4.44 -11.79 -0.10
CA ILE A 153 -5.86 -12.03 -0.42
C ILE A 153 -6.17 -13.54 -0.43
N ILE A 154 -5.31 -14.35 -1.07
CA ILE A 154 -5.47 -15.81 -1.14
C ILE A 154 -5.41 -16.41 0.28
N ASN A 155 -4.45 -16.01 1.09
CA ASN A 155 -4.28 -16.52 2.46
C ASN A 155 -5.44 -16.15 3.39
N GLN A 156 -6.08 -15.01 3.16
CA GLN A 156 -7.28 -14.59 3.92
C GLN A 156 -8.54 -15.38 3.51
N ASN A 157 -8.59 -15.94 2.29
CA ASN A 157 -9.75 -16.66 1.75
C ASN A 157 -9.38 -18.03 1.17
N PRO A 158 -8.74 -18.94 1.91
CA PRO A 158 -8.18 -20.18 1.39
C PRO A 158 -9.24 -21.13 0.79
N HIS A 159 -10.47 -21.09 1.30
CA HIS A 159 -11.55 -21.95 0.80
C HIS A 159 -12.06 -21.55 -0.60
N LYS A 160 -12.00 -20.27 -0.96
CA LYS A 160 -12.40 -19.75 -2.27
C LYS A 160 -11.44 -20.21 -3.36
N TYR A 161 -10.15 -20.30 -3.04
CA TYR A 161 -9.08 -20.56 -4.03
C TYR A 161 -8.79 -22.05 -4.22
N LYS A 162 -8.93 -22.88 -3.17
CA LYS A 162 -8.80 -24.35 -3.29
C LYS A 162 -9.86 -24.95 -4.21
N LYS A 163 -11.05 -24.36 -4.30
CA LYS A 163 -12.14 -24.86 -5.17
C LYS A 163 -11.81 -24.67 -6.66
N ASN A 164 -11.13 -23.58 -7.01
CA ASN A 164 -10.77 -23.28 -8.41
C ASN A 164 -9.62 -24.17 -8.93
N GLU A 165 -8.71 -24.65 -8.07
CA GLU A 165 -7.67 -25.60 -8.45
C GLU A 165 -8.28 -26.97 -8.81
N VAL A 166 -9.27 -27.43 -8.05
CA VAL A 166 -9.92 -28.73 -8.31
C VAL A 166 -10.76 -28.68 -9.60
N GLU A 167 -11.46 -27.58 -9.87
CA GLU A 167 -12.24 -27.40 -11.11
C GLU A 167 -11.35 -27.20 -12.35
N GLY A 168 -10.16 -26.57 -12.17
CA GLY A 168 -9.16 -26.42 -13.24
C GLY A 168 -8.56 -27.75 -13.67
N VAL A 169 -8.28 -28.64 -12.74
CA VAL A 169 -7.73 -29.99 -13.02
C VAL A 169 -8.79 -30.87 -13.68
N ALA A 170 -10.05 -30.76 -13.30
CA ALA A 170 -11.14 -31.56 -13.90
C ALA A 170 -11.40 -31.22 -15.38
N LYS A 171 -11.12 -29.99 -15.83
CA LYS A 171 -11.25 -29.57 -17.24
C LYS A 171 -10.10 -29.98 -18.13
N THR A 172 -8.95 -30.38 -17.57
CA THR A 172 -7.76 -30.80 -18.34
C THR A 172 -7.74 -32.30 -18.67
N PHE A 173 -8.60 -33.11 -18.04
CA PHE A 173 -8.69 -34.55 -18.23
C PHE A 173 -9.97 -35.02 -18.95
N GLY A 174 -10.74 -34.10 -19.53
CA GLY A 174 -11.98 -34.38 -20.24
C GLY A 174 -11.97 -33.95 -21.70
N ASN A 175 -11.03 -34.49 -22.49
CA ASN A 175 -11.09 -34.58 -23.96
C ASN A 175 -10.30 -35.80 -24.41
#